data_46e501857693a80beec0d47bc8ba9ac2
#
_entry.id   46e501857693a80beec0d47bc8ba9ac2
#
_cell.length_a   1.000
_cell.length_b   1.000
_cell.length_c   1.000
_cell.angle_alpha   90.00
_cell.angle_beta   90.00
_cell.angle_gamma   90.00
#
_symmetry.space_group_name_H-M   'P 1'
#
loop_
_entity.id
_entity.type
_entity.pdbx_description
1 polymer ?
#
loop_
_entity_poly.entity_id
_entity_poly.type
_entity_poly.pdbx_seq_one_letter_code
_entity_poly.pdbx_strand_id
1 'polypeptide(L)'
;VILIVMALASYFILSGPLAGLRIILFPVEISTGNAGIPYFIEYLFGIAPIIFALIIGLLFFIWALLYAPLRQDITMIIWSVLAGLSITAAFWGNYSLNISSLNEIPIQSHTFTAPLGKTLLYMMTSSSSTLSFPIGSVFGVIAGAFIGSKIKGHFRWEACEDARELGRQMLGAVLMGFGSVIAMGCSIGQGVSAFSTLAISGPTTL
;
A
#
# COMPACT_ATOMS: atom_id res chain seq x y z
N VAL A 1 -13.61 15.02 -2.86
CA VAL A 1 -12.71 16.14 -2.51
C VAL A 1 -11.49 15.62 -1.75
N ILE A 2 -11.63 14.88 -0.64
CA ILE A 2 -10.55 14.43 0.24
C ILE A 2 -9.51 13.60 -0.52
N LEU A 3 -9.94 12.61 -1.33
CA LEU A 3 -9.03 11.79 -2.14
C LEU A 3 -8.22 12.62 -3.14
N ILE A 4 -8.81 13.65 -3.74
CA ILE A 4 -8.12 14.54 -4.67
C ILE A 4 -7.07 15.37 -3.94
N VAL A 5 -7.42 15.91 -2.76
CA VAL A 5 -6.48 16.68 -1.93
C VAL A 5 -5.30 15.81 -1.50
N MET A 6 -5.55 14.58 -1.07
CA MET A 6 -4.50 13.62 -0.70
C MET A 6 -3.62 13.26 -1.91
N ALA A 7 -4.23 13.04 -3.09
CA ALA A 7 -3.51 12.77 -4.33
C ALA A 7 -2.60 13.94 -4.75
N LEU A 8 -3.11 15.16 -4.68
CA LEU A 8 -2.32 16.37 -4.97
C LEU A 8 -1.18 16.54 -3.97
N ALA A 9 -1.45 16.38 -2.66
CA ALA A 9 -0.44 16.50 -1.62
C ALA A 9 0.69 15.47 -1.78
N SER A 10 0.35 14.22 -2.05
CA SER A 10 1.35 13.17 -2.28
C SER A 10 2.18 13.43 -3.55
N TYR A 11 1.55 13.88 -4.62
CA TYR A 11 2.25 14.20 -5.87
C TYR A 11 3.17 15.42 -5.72
N PHE A 12 2.75 16.42 -4.94
CA PHE A 12 3.53 17.64 -4.68
C PHE A 12 4.90 17.34 -4.03
N ILE A 13 4.96 16.34 -3.15
CA ILE A 13 6.21 15.90 -2.52
C ILE A 13 6.95 14.88 -3.37
N LEU A 14 6.23 14.01 -4.09
CA LEU A 14 6.86 12.92 -4.84
C LEU A 14 7.62 13.44 -6.07
N SER A 15 7.00 14.32 -6.84
CA SER A 15 7.49 14.80 -8.13
C SER A 15 7.31 16.30 -8.33
N GLY A 16 6.74 17.00 -7.35
CA GLY A 16 6.46 18.43 -7.39
C GLY A 16 7.59 19.28 -6.78
N PRO A 17 7.33 20.56 -6.51
CA PRO A 17 8.33 21.51 -6.04
C PRO A 17 8.93 21.16 -4.66
N LEU A 18 8.23 20.35 -3.85
CA LEU A 18 8.73 19.88 -2.55
C LEU A 18 9.58 18.61 -2.66
N ALA A 19 9.78 18.04 -3.83
CA ALA A 19 10.66 16.88 -4.03
C ALA A 19 12.11 17.18 -3.61
N GLY A 20 12.58 18.41 -3.89
CA GLY A 20 13.91 18.87 -3.46
C GLY A 20 14.06 18.91 -1.93
N LEU A 21 13.03 19.34 -1.21
CA LEU A 21 13.01 19.34 0.25
C LEU A 21 13.15 17.92 0.82
N ARG A 22 12.46 16.95 0.22
CA ARG A 22 12.59 15.54 0.61
C ARG A 22 14.01 15.02 0.47
N ILE A 23 14.69 15.33 -0.64
CA ILE A 23 16.07 14.91 -0.89
C ILE A 23 17.03 15.55 0.12
N ILE A 24 16.80 16.81 0.50
CA ILE A 24 17.63 17.51 1.49
C ILE A 24 17.42 16.93 2.90
N LEU A 25 16.17 16.61 3.26
CA LEU A 25 15.84 16.07 4.59
C LEU A 25 16.25 14.60 4.75
N PHE A 26 16.24 13.84 3.66
CA PHE A 26 16.57 12.41 3.64
C PHE A 26 17.61 12.11 2.56
N PRO A 27 18.87 12.58 2.74
CA PRO A 27 19.91 12.46 1.71
C PRO A 27 20.42 11.02 1.53
N VAL A 28 20.13 10.13 2.46
CA VAL A 28 20.60 8.74 2.44
C VAL A 28 19.43 7.80 2.19
N GLU A 29 19.22 7.45 0.93
CA GLU A 29 18.44 6.25 0.62
C GLU A 29 19.37 5.04 0.79
N ILE A 30 19.19 4.31 1.89
CA ILE A 30 19.93 3.06 2.11
C ILE A 30 19.30 2.01 1.18
N SER A 31 19.78 1.97 -0.05
CA SER A 31 19.45 0.89 -0.99
C SER A 31 20.27 -0.35 -0.62
N THR A 32 19.85 -1.04 0.41
CA THR A 32 20.43 -2.35 0.75
C THR A 32 19.85 -3.36 -0.23
N GLY A 33 20.64 -3.85 -1.15
CA GLY A 33 20.21 -4.71 -2.26
C GLY A 33 19.39 -5.95 -1.87
N ASN A 34 19.58 -6.50 -0.67
CA ASN A 34 18.78 -7.59 -0.10
C ASN A 34 18.30 -7.19 1.31
N ALA A 35 17.54 -6.11 1.41
CA ALA A 35 17.13 -5.48 2.67
C ALA A 35 15.90 -6.14 3.33
N GLY A 36 15.85 -7.47 3.36
CA GLY A 36 14.83 -8.20 4.10
C GLY A 36 15.40 -8.79 5.40
N ILE A 37 14.59 -8.80 6.45
CA ILE A 37 14.93 -9.48 7.73
C ILE A 37 15.36 -10.95 7.48
N PRO A 38 14.72 -11.71 6.57
CA PRO A 38 15.13 -13.09 6.27
C PRO A 38 16.54 -13.21 5.74
N TYR A 39 16.99 -12.28 4.89
CA TYR A 39 18.35 -12.29 4.34
C TYR A 39 19.42 -11.91 5.37
N PHE A 40 19.07 -11.03 6.30
CA PHE A 40 19.95 -10.68 7.42
C PHE A 40 20.14 -11.87 8.37
N ILE A 41 19.09 -12.64 8.61
CA ILE A 41 19.14 -13.87 9.42
C ILE A 41 19.86 -15.00 8.69
N GLU A 42 19.71 -15.13 7.39
CA GLU A 42 20.51 -16.06 6.57
C GLU A 42 22.00 -15.78 6.74
N TYR A 43 22.40 -14.52 6.69
CA TYR A 43 23.79 -14.12 6.90
C TYR A 43 24.34 -14.46 8.30
N LEU A 44 23.49 -14.33 9.35
CA LEU A 44 23.88 -14.60 10.74
C LEU A 44 23.83 -16.07 11.12
N PHE A 45 22.81 -16.80 10.68
CA PHE A 45 22.49 -18.15 11.16
C PHE A 45 22.55 -19.21 10.06
N GLY A 46 22.73 -18.85 8.80
CA GLY A 46 22.76 -19.78 7.68
C GLY A 46 21.42 -20.48 7.38
N ILE A 47 20.31 -19.93 7.90
CA ILE A 47 18.96 -20.46 7.69
C ILE A 47 18.40 -19.93 6.38
N ALA A 48 17.89 -20.81 5.51
CA ALA A 48 17.26 -20.39 4.27
C ALA A 48 16.12 -19.38 4.52
N PRO A 49 16.07 -18.25 3.78
CA PRO A 49 15.11 -17.15 4.01
C PRO A 49 13.66 -17.61 3.99
N ILE A 50 13.37 -18.62 3.16
CA ILE A 50 12.03 -19.18 3.01
C ILE A 50 11.55 -19.91 4.26
N ILE A 51 12.43 -20.62 4.96
CA ILE A 51 12.10 -21.35 6.19
C ILE A 51 11.77 -20.35 7.31
N PHE A 52 12.56 -19.30 7.42
CA PHE A 52 12.34 -18.23 8.40
C PHE A 52 11.01 -17.50 8.14
N ALA A 53 10.73 -17.15 6.88
CA ALA A 53 9.46 -16.51 6.51
C ALA A 53 8.25 -17.40 6.81
N LEU A 54 8.35 -18.73 6.56
CA LEU A 54 7.30 -19.68 6.90
C LEU A 54 7.06 -19.78 8.41
N ILE A 55 8.12 -19.83 9.21
CA ILE A 55 8.00 -19.88 10.68
C ILE A 55 7.29 -18.64 11.21
N ILE A 56 7.70 -17.46 10.77
CA ILE A 56 7.06 -16.20 11.19
C ILE A 56 5.61 -16.14 10.73
N GLY A 57 5.34 -16.50 9.48
CA GLY A 57 3.98 -16.52 8.94
C GLY A 57 3.07 -17.47 9.72
N LEU A 58 3.57 -18.66 10.07
CA LEU A 58 2.85 -19.65 10.87
C LEU A 58 2.59 -19.13 12.30
N LEU A 59 3.57 -18.47 12.90
CA LEU A 59 3.45 -17.88 14.24
C LEU A 59 2.37 -16.80 14.28
N PHE A 60 2.35 -15.88 13.33
CA PHE A 60 1.29 -14.87 13.23
C PHE A 60 -0.07 -15.48 12.92
N PHE A 61 -0.12 -16.52 12.09
CA PHE A 61 -1.36 -17.23 11.80
C PHE A 61 -1.94 -17.90 13.06
N ILE A 62 -1.11 -18.60 13.83
CA ILE A 62 -1.52 -19.21 15.10
C ILE A 62 -1.97 -18.12 16.08
N TRP A 63 -1.21 -17.03 16.20
CA TRP A 63 -1.57 -15.92 17.08
C TRP A 63 -2.90 -15.29 16.72
N ALA A 64 -3.16 -15.09 15.43
CA ALA A 64 -4.45 -14.60 14.93
C ALA A 64 -5.61 -15.54 15.27
N LEU A 65 -5.39 -16.87 15.16
CA LEU A 65 -6.41 -17.88 15.53
C LEU A 65 -6.68 -17.98 17.04
N LEU A 66 -5.72 -17.57 17.88
CA LEU A 66 -5.91 -17.51 19.33
C LEU A 66 -6.79 -16.34 19.75
N TYR A 67 -6.96 -15.33 18.89
CA TYR A 67 -7.81 -14.19 19.18
C TYR A 67 -9.29 -14.55 19.12
N ALA A 68 -9.92 -14.65 20.28
CA ALA A 68 -11.29 -15.14 20.42
C ALA A 68 -12.35 -14.39 19.56
N PRO A 69 -12.33 -13.05 19.44
CA PRO A 69 -13.28 -12.33 18.59
C PRO A 69 -13.20 -12.69 17.11
N LEU A 70 -11.99 -13.01 16.61
CA LEU A 70 -11.82 -13.42 15.21
C LEU A 70 -12.49 -14.77 14.94
N ARG A 71 -12.40 -15.70 15.88
CA ARG A 71 -12.97 -17.05 15.75
C ARG A 71 -14.51 -17.09 15.77
N GLN A 72 -15.12 -16.08 16.38
CA GLN A 72 -16.59 -16.01 16.48
C GLN A 72 -17.23 -15.48 15.21
N ASP A 73 -16.50 -14.73 14.39
CA ASP A 73 -17.00 -14.07 13.20
C ASP A 73 -16.39 -14.65 11.92
N ILE A 74 -17.09 -15.65 11.35
CA ILE A 74 -16.66 -16.30 10.09
C ILE A 74 -16.51 -15.29 8.95
N THR A 75 -17.31 -14.22 8.96
CA THR A 75 -17.28 -13.15 7.97
C THR A 75 -15.94 -12.40 8.02
N MET A 76 -15.43 -12.11 9.22
CA MET A 76 -14.11 -11.50 9.39
C MET A 76 -12.99 -12.39 8.84
N ILE A 77 -13.06 -13.69 9.11
CA ILE A 77 -12.05 -14.64 8.61
C ILE A 77 -12.06 -14.65 7.07
N ILE A 78 -13.24 -14.74 6.43
CA ILE A 78 -13.35 -14.76 4.98
C ILE A 78 -12.73 -13.48 4.37
N TRP A 79 -13.08 -12.30 4.89
CA TRP A 79 -12.56 -11.04 4.37
C TRP A 79 -11.05 -10.88 4.59
N SER A 80 -10.52 -11.35 5.71
CA SER A 80 -9.09 -11.34 6.00
C SER A 80 -8.32 -12.24 5.04
N VAL A 81 -8.83 -13.44 4.76
CA VAL A 81 -8.24 -14.37 3.80
C VAL A 81 -8.28 -13.79 2.38
N LEU A 82 -9.41 -13.20 1.96
CA LEU A 82 -9.52 -12.55 0.65
C LEU A 82 -8.55 -11.37 0.51
N ALA A 83 -8.37 -10.57 1.56
CA ALA A 83 -7.39 -9.49 1.57
C ALA A 83 -5.95 -10.02 1.42
N GLY A 84 -5.58 -11.06 2.17
CA GLY A 84 -4.27 -11.71 2.03
C GLY A 84 -4.03 -12.29 0.64
N LEU A 85 -5.04 -12.98 0.08
CA LEU A 85 -4.98 -13.51 -1.28
C LEU A 85 -4.82 -12.41 -2.34
N SER A 86 -5.47 -11.25 -2.17
CA SER A 86 -5.31 -10.14 -3.10
C SER A 86 -3.88 -9.60 -3.14
N ILE A 87 -3.20 -9.52 -1.99
CA ILE A 87 -1.80 -9.09 -1.90
C ILE A 87 -0.88 -10.11 -2.56
N THR A 88 -1.08 -11.38 -2.28
CA THR A 88 -0.30 -12.47 -2.89
C THR A 88 -0.49 -12.51 -4.41
N ALA A 89 -1.74 -12.37 -4.87
CA ALA A 89 -2.06 -12.31 -6.29
C ALA A 89 -1.40 -11.09 -6.98
N ALA A 90 -1.32 -9.94 -6.29
CA ALA A 90 -0.64 -8.77 -6.80
C ALA A 90 0.87 -9.00 -7.01
N PHE A 91 1.55 -9.58 -6.03
CA PHE A 91 2.96 -9.93 -6.17
C PHE A 91 3.19 -10.95 -7.29
N TRP A 92 2.39 -12.01 -7.31
CA TRP A 92 2.53 -13.06 -8.32
C TRP A 92 2.21 -12.56 -9.73
N GLY A 93 1.17 -11.73 -9.87
CA GLY A 93 0.81 -11.12 -11.15
C GLY A 93 1.91 -10.21 -11.68
N ASN A 94 2.48 -9.33 -10.84
CA ASN A 94 3.60 -8.48 -11.25
C ASN A 94 4.85 -9.29 -11.59
N TYR A 95 5.14 -10.35 -10.85
CA TYR A 95 6.25 -11.26 -11.14
C TYR A 95 6.08 -11.96 -12.49
N SER A 96 4.88 -12.49 -12.78
CA SER A 96 4.56 -13.13 -14.05
C SER A 96 4.69 -12.18 -15.24
N LEU A 97 4.23 -10.92 -15.06
CA LEU A 97 4.36 -9.88 -16.08
C LEU A 97 5.82 -9.47 -16.29
N ASN A 98 6.63 -9.43 -15.24
CA ASN A 98 8.06 -9.12 -15.34
C ASN A 98 8.81 -10.15 -16.18
N ILE A 99 8.51 -11.44 -15.97
CA ILE A 99 9.13 -12.53 -16.76
C ILE A 99 8.69 -12.48 -18.23
N SER A 100 7.44 -12.13 -18.51
CA SER A 100 6.89 -12.13 -19.86
C SER A 100 7.17 -10.82 -20.64
N SER A 101 7.56 -9.76 -19.96
CA SER A 101 7.88 -8.47 -20.58
C SER A 101 9.40 -8.28 -20.68
N LEU A 102 9.85 -7.69 -21.80
CA LEU A 102 11.25 -7.30 -22.00
C LEU A 102 11.65 -6.06 -21.14
N ASN A 103 10.70 -5.42 -20.50
CA ASN A 103 10.93 -4.27 -19.64
C ASN A 103 10.93 -4.71 -18.17
N GLU A 104 11.87 -4.20 -17.38
CA GLU A 104 11.92 -4.42 -15.95
C GLU A 104 10.73 -3.74 -15.27
N ILE A 105 9.67 -4.49 -15.01
CA ILE A 105 8.51 -4.02 -14.25
C ILE A 105 8.83 -4.19 -12.76
N PRO A 106 8.80 -3.13 -11.94
CA PRO A 106 9.07 -3.27 -10.52
C PRO A 106 8.00 -4.16 -9.87
N ILE A 107 8.44 -5.17 -9.13
CA ILE A 107 7.55 -6.07 -8.40
C ILE A 107 6.97 -5.31 -7.21
N GLN A 108 5.70 -4.98 -7.30
CA GLN A 108 4.98 -4.18 -6.31
C GLN A 108 3.68 -4.87 -5.90
N SER A 109 3.24 -4.61 -4.68
CA SER A 109 1.91 -4.96 -4.22
C SER A 109 1.07 -3.70 -3.99
N HIS A 110 -0.06 -3.85 -3.31
CA HIS A 110 -0.98 -2.76 -3.09
C HIS A 110 -0.37 -1.67 -2.21
N THR A 111 -0.30 -0.48 -2.75
CA THR A 111 -0.05 0.78 -2.06
C THR A 111 -0.98 1.83 -2.67
N PHE A 112 -1.38 2.87 -1.94
CA PHE A 112 -2.44 3.74 -2.42
C PHE A 112 -2.05 5.21 -2.51
N THR A 113 -1.27 5.74 -1.58
CA THR A 113 -1.06 7.20 -1.50
C THR A 113 -0.28 7.76 -2.69
N ALA A 114 0.88 7.20 -3.00
CA ALA A 114 1.64 7.62 -4.18
C ALA A 114 0.92 7.26 -5.52
N PRO A 115 0.30 6.08 -5.66
CA PRO A 115 -0.52 5.76 -6.81
C PRO A 115 -1.73 6.66 -7.01
N LEU A 116 -2.37 7.20 -5.97
CA LEU A 116 -3.45 8.17 -6.12
C LEU A 116 -2.99 9.41 -6.90
N GLY A 117 -1.80 9.95 -6.58
CA GLY A 117 -1.21 11.05 -7.32
C GLY A 117 -0.91 10.70 -8.77
N LYS A 118 -0.33 9.52 -9.01
CA LYS A 118 -0.08 9.00 -10.37
C LYS A 118 -1.37 8.74 -11.15
N THR A 119 -2.43 8.28 -10.48
CA THR A 119 -3.74 8.05 -11.11
C THR A 119 -4.37 9.36 -11.55
N LEU A 120 -4.30 10.41 -10.72
CA LEU A 120 -4.77 11.74 -11.09
C LEU A 120 -4.02 12.27 -12.32
N LEU A 121 -2.69 12.16 -12.32
CA LEU A 121 -1.87 12.54 -13.46
C LEU A 121 -2.24 11.74 -14.72
N TYR A 122 -2.41 10.42 -14.59
CA TYR A 122 -2.83 9.56 -15.68
C TYR A 122 -4.17 10.00 -16.28
N MET A 123 -5.14 10.34 -15.45
CA MET A 123 -6.44 10.85 -15.95
C MET A 123 -6.30 12.17 -16.72
N MET A 124 -5.29 12.99 -16.38
CA MET A 124 -5.03 14.26 -17.09
C MET A 124 -4.18 14.08 -18.36
N THR A 125 -3.30 13.08 -18.40
CA THR A 125 -2.28 12.86 -19.43
C THR A 125 -2.32 11.47 -20.04
N SER A 126 -3.49 10.86 -20.12
CA SER A 126 -3.68 9.47 -20.56
C SER A 126 -3.13 9.15 -21.97
N SER A 127 -3.03 10.16 -22.83
CA SER A 127 -2.47 10.02 -24.18
C SER A 127 -0.95 9.81 -24.19
N SER A 128 -0.25 10.18 -23.13
CA SER A 128 1.22 10.17 -23.01
C SER A 128 1.74 9.20 -21.96
N SER A 129 0.88 8.63 -21.13
CA SER A 129 1.27 7.78 -20.00
C SER A 129 0.73 6.36 -20.15
N THR A 130 1.51 5.37 -19.72
CA THR A 130 1.12 3.97 -19.76
C THR A 130 0.36 3.58 -18.49
N LEU A 131 -0.64 2.69 -18.65
CA LEU A 131 -1.36 2.13 -17.52
C LEU A 131 -0.40 1.23 -16.71
N SER A 132 -0.23 1.53 -15.43
CA SER A 132 0.61 0.73 -14.52
C SER A 132 -0.25 0.00 -13.48
N PHE A 133 0.27 -1.08 -12.91
CA PHE A 133 -0.42 -1.88 -11.88
C PHE A 133 -0.97 -1.03 -10.72
N PRO A 134 -0.21 -0.08 -10.13
CA PRO A 134 -0.72 0.75 -9.04
C PRO A 134 -1.95 1.59 -9.40
N ILE A 135 -2.03 2.09 -10.65
CA ILE A 135 -3.19 2.84 -11.15
C ILE A 135 -4.41 1.93 -11.24
N GLY A 136 -4.24 0.73 -11.79
CA GLY A 136 -5.30 -0.29 -11.86
C GLY A 136 -5.79 -0.70 -10.47
N SER A 137 -4.89 -0.82 -9.49
CA SER A 137 -5.22 -1.13 -8.10
C SER A 137 -6.11 -0.06 -7.47
N VAL A 138 -5.84 1.23 -7.70
CA VAL A 138 -6.68 2.34 -7.19
C VAL A 138 -8.09 2.26 -7.77
N PHE A 139 -8.21 2.08 -9.09
CA PHE A 139 -9.52 1.93 -9.74
C PHE A 139 -10.26 0.69 -9.23
N GLY A 140 -9.55 -0.44 -9.04
CA GLY A 140 -10.12 -1.67 -8.50
C GLY A 140 -10.70 -1.50 -7.10
N VAL A 141 -10.01 -0.79 -6.22
CA VAL A 141 -10.50 -0.52 -4.86
C VAL A 141 -11.70 0.40 -4.87
N ILE A 142 -11.70 1.47 -5.67
CA ILE A 142 -12.85 2.38 -5.79
C ILE A 142 -14.07 1.63 -6.33
N ALA A 143 -13.91 0.84 -7.38
CA ALA A 143 -15.00 0.05 -7.95
C ALA A 143 -15.50 -1.02 -6.95
N GLY A 144 -14.59 -1.73 -6.28
CA GLY A 144 -14.93 -2.72 -5.26
C GLY A 144 -15.68 -2.12 -4.07
N ALA A 145 -15.25 -0.95 -3.58
CA ALA A 145 -15.92 -0.23 -2.51
C ALA A 145 -17.34 0.21 -2.93
N PHE A 146 -17.48 0.71 -4.15
CA PHE A 146 -18.79 1.11 -4.69
C PHE A 146 -19.74 -0.08 -4.81
N ILE A 147 -19.29 -1.19 -5.39
CA ILE A 147 -20.09 -2.42 -5.54
C ILE A 147 -20.45 -2.98 -4.16
N GLY A 148 -19.49 -3.09 -3.25
CA GLY A 148 -19.72 -3.61 -1.90
C GLY A 148 -20.70 -2.76 -1.09
N SER A 149 -20.61 -1.43 -1.20
CA SER A 149 -21.56 -0.51 -0.57
C SER A 149 -22.98 -0.67 -1.12
N LYS A 150 -23.13 -0.86 -2.42
CA LYS A 150 -24.44 -1.13 -3.04
C LYS A 150 -25.05 -2.46 -2.60
N ILE A 151 -24.25 -3.53 -2.56
CA ILE A 151 -24.71 -4.86 -2.15
C ILE A 151 -25.19 -4.83 -0.69
N LYS A 152 -24.49 -4.12 0.19
CA LYS A 152 -24.87 -3.97 1.60
C LYS A 152 -25.99 -2.96 1.85
N GLY A 153 -26.43 -2.21 0.83
CA GLY A 153 -27.47 -1.19 0.97
C GLY A 153 -27.04 0.03 1.80
N HIS A 154 -25.74 0.18 2.09
CA HIS A 154 -25.20 1.31 2.87
C HIS A 154 -24.72 2.47 2.00
N PHE A 155 -25.02 2.43 0.69
CA PHE A 155 -24.63 3.51 -0.20
C PHE A 155 -25.44 4.77 0.13
N ARG A 156 -24.75 5.79 0.65
CA ARG A 156 -25.30 7.10 0.92
C ARG A 156 -24.42 8.15 0.26
N TRP A 157 -25.04 9.09 -0.41
CA TRP A 157 -24.36 10.24 -0.96
C TRP A 157 -24.34 11.31 0.14
N GLU A 158 -23.24 11.36 0.88
CA GLU A 158 -23.08 12.31 1.98
C GLU A 158 -22.12 13.43 1.56
N ALA A 159 -22.50 14.66 1.85
CA ALA A 159 -21.62 15.82 1.78
C ALA A 159 -21.35 16.31 3.20
N CYS A 160 -20.19 16.93 3.43
CA CYS A 160 -19.92 17.59 4.70
C CYS A 160 -20.90 18.75 4.90
N GLU A 161 -21.67 18.75 5.97
CA GLU A 161 -22.64 19.78 6.29
C GLU A 161 -21.95 21.04 6.86
N ASP A 162 -20.80 20.88 7.53
CA ASP A 162 -20.04 21.96 8.13
C ASP A 162 -18.72 22.23 7.38
N ALA A 163 -18.51 23.50 7.02
CA ALA A 163 -17.27 23.96 6.40
C ALA A 163 -16.02 23.75 7.28
N ARG A 164 -16.19 23.77 8.61
CA ARG A 164 -15.10 23.52 9.57
C ARG A 164 -14.67 22.06 9.54
N GLU A 165 -15.62 21.14 9.46
CA GLU A 165 -15.35 19.72 9.35
C GLU A 165 -14.61 19.41 8.04
N LEU A 166 -15.08 19.94 6.92
CA LEU A 166 -14.40 19.81 5.63
C LEU A 166 -12.96 20.33 5.69
N GLY A 167 -12.72 21.48 6.30
CA GLY A 167 -11.38 22.05 6.48
C GLY A 167 -10.45 21.13 7.29
N ARG A 168 -10.95 20.54 8.38
CA ARG A 168 -10.19 19.57 9.18
C ARG A 168 -9.86 18.30 8.41
N GLN A 169 -10.81 17.79 7.64
CA GLN A 169 -10.61 16.60 6.80
C GLN A 169 -9.61 16.87 5.68
N MET A 170 -9.66 18.04 5.04
CA MET A 170 -8.68 18.45 4.03
C MET A 170 -7.28 18.57 4.61
N LEU A 171 -7.13 19.18 5.79
CA LEU A 171 -5.84 19.26 6.48
C LEU A 171 -5.30 17.85 6.81
N GLY A 172 -6.15 16.96 7.31
CA GLY A 172 -5.81 15.57 7.56
C GLY A 172 -5.34 14.85 6.30
N ALA A 173 -6.02 15.08 5.17
CA ALA A 173 -5.65 14.51 3.88
C ALA A 173 -4.27 15.01 3.38
N VAL A 174 -3.97 16.29 3.57
CA VAL A 174 -2.65 16.87 3.25
C VAL A 174 -1.57 16.24 4.12
N LEU A 175 -1.77 16.16 5.43
CA LEU A 175 -0.80 15.56 6.36
C LEU A 175 -0.59 14.08 6.07
N MET A 176 -1.66 13.34 5.77
CA MET A 176 -1.59 11.93 5.38
C MET A 176 -0.84 11.74 4.05
N GLY A 177 -1.09 12.61 3.06
CA GLY A 177 -0.37 12.61 1.79
C GLY A 177 1.12 12.86 1.97
N PHE A 178 1.50 13.82 2.78
CA PHE A 178 2.89 14.16 3.09
C PHE A 178 3.57 13.05 3.89
N GLY A 179 2.97 12.61 4.98
CA GLY A 179 3.52 11.57 5.85
C GLY A 179 3.77 10.27 5.11
N SER A 180 2.85 9.85 4.23
CA SER A 180 2.98 8.61 3.49
C SER A 180 4.11 8.63 2.43
N VAL A 181 4.41 9.79 1.84
CA VAL A 181 5.55 9.90 0.91
C VAL A 181 6.87 9.87 1.69
N ILE A 182 6.93 10.52 2.85
CA ILE A 182 8.11 10.49 3.73
C ILE A 182 8.35 9.07 4.27
N ALA A 183 7.28 8.37 4.68
CA ALA A 183 7.35 6.98 5.14
C ALA A 183 7.54 5.94 4.00
N MET A 184 7.72 6.38 2.75
CA MET A 184 7.87 5.54 1.56
C MET A 184 6.67 4.60 1.30
N GLY A 185 5.49 4.92 1.86
CA GLY A 185 4.27 4.15 1.66
C GLY A 185 3.16 4.52 2.64
N CYS A 186 1.94 4.08 2.33
CA CYS A 186 0.80 4.20 3.24
C CYS A 186 0.75 3.01 4.22
N SER A 187 -0.14 3.06 5.19
CA SER A 187 -0.33 1.97 6.17
C SER A 187 -0.53 0.59 5.53
N ILE A 188 -1.18 0.53 4.36
CA ILE A 188 -1.33 -0.73 3.62
C ILE A 188 -0.04 -1.10 2.90
N GLY A 189 0.64 -0.13 2.28
CA GLY A 189 1.91 -0.37 1.57
C GLY A 189 3.02 -0.82 2.50
N GLN A 190 3.19 -0.18 3.64
CA GLN A 190 4.22 -0.54 4.63
C GLN A 190 3.72 -1.56 5.66
N GLY A 191 2.52 -1.34 6.23
CA GLY A 191 2.01 -2.18 7.29
C GLY A 191 1.56 -3.56 6.85
N VAL A 192 1.11 -3.74 5.62
CA VAL A 192 0.67 -5.05 5.12
C VAL A 192 1.58 -5.56 4.01
N SER A 193 1.76 -4.81 2.93
CA SER A 193 2.53 -5.30 1.77
C SER A 193 4.02 -5.45 2.07
N ALA A 194 4.69 -4.45 2.65
CA ALA A 194 6.11 -4.55 2.99
C ALA A 194 6.34 -5.51 4.17
N PHE A 195 5.43 -5.51 5.16
CA PHE A 195 5.51 -6.45 6.28
C PHE A 195 5.31 -7.91 5.84
N SER A 196 4.46 -8.18 4.86
CA SER A 196 4.26 -9.55 4.32
C SER A 196 5.52 -10.11 3.67
N THR A 197 6.40 -9.26 3.15
CA THR A 197 7.72 -9.64 2.62
C THR A 197 8.83 -9.60 3.67
N LEU A 198 8.50 -9.29 4.94
CA LEU A 198 9.45 -9.10 6.04
C LEU A 198 10.54 -8.07 5.69
N ALA A 199 10.19 -7.04 4.92
CA ALA A 199 11.09 -5.93 4.64
C ALA A 199 11.35 -5.12 5.93
N ILE A 200 12.58 -4.66 6.12
CA ILE A 200 12.98 -3.87 7.30
C ILE A 200 12.16 -2.57 7.40
N SER A 201 11.76 -2.02 6.27
CA SER A 201 10.93 -0.82 6.22
C SER A 201 9.54 -0.99 6.85
N GLY A 202 8.96 -2.20 6.81
CA GLY A 202 7.65 -2.47 7.39
C GLY A 202 7.56 -2.10 8.88
N PRO A 203 8.34 -2.75 9.78
CA PRO A 203 8.28 -2.48 11.21
C PRO A 203 8.91 -1.13 11.62
N THR A 204 9.75 -0.50 10.79
CA THR A 204 10.39 0.78 11.14
C THR A 204 9.52 1.99 10.83
N THR A 205 8.48 1.85 10.00
CA THR A 205 7.58 2.95 9.58
C THR A 205 6.17 2.85 10.14
N LEU A 206 5.86 1.79 10.89
CA LEU A 206 4.62 1.61 11.64
C LEU A 206 4.69 2.23 13.03
#